data_39cd75fdc68cb30d030688cbcf7292ff
#
_entry.id   39cd75fdc68cb30d030688cbcf7292ff
#
_cell.length_a   1.000
_cell.length_b   1.000
_cell.length_c   1.000
_cell.angle_alpha   90.00
_cell.angle_beta   90.00
_cell.angle_gamma   90.00
#
_symmetry.space_group_name_H-M   'P 1'
#
loop_
_entity.id
_entity.type
_entity.pdbx_description
1 polymer ?
#
loop_
_entity_poly.entity_id
_entity_poly.type
_entity_poly.pdbx_seq_one_letter_code
_entity_poly.pdbx_strand_id
1 'polypeptide(L)'
;MATHAYQKFYLNDAQQNLAVMFDYAIRLLKYDGDQFFLYFIQSEVAQKFEHANPKYIAGMCGIELAQNVLTKIGAAPKFQDEPKIELGKEFWLGWVLAYYQWYSGLKFSDLQEYGLVPSEILSRYILHEADISKFVSVANKIILANKAASPTRLQKIRKARGLTQKELSELSGVSLRMIQLYEQRQNDINQASGQTINALARALCCNFYEIMEIELEEEK
;
A
#
# COMPACT_ATOMS: atom_id res chain seq x y z
N MET A 1 20.89 -0.05 -0.39
CA MET A 1 20.37 -0.40 -1.73
C MET A 1 18.86 -0.50 -1.57
N ALA A 2 18.11 0.24 -2.37
CA ALA A 2 16.65 0.15 -2.38
C ALA A 2 16.25 -1.30 -2.61
N THR A 3 15.49 -1.86 -1.68
CA THR A 3 14.96 -3.21 -1.83
C THR A 3 13.61 -3.07 -2.50
N HIS A 4 13.58 -3.09 -3.84
CA HIS A 4 12.33 -3.09 -4.58
C HIS A 4 11.45 -4.29 -4.20
N ALA A 5 10.13 -4.14 -4.30
CA ALA A 5 9.18 -5.17 -3.89
C ALA A 5 9.41 -6.53 -4.57
N TYR A 6 9.88 -6.53 -5.82
CA TYR A 6 10.19 -7.72 -6.60
C TYR A 6 11.22 -7.43 -7.70
N GLN A 7 11.64 -8.48 -8.39
CA GLN A 7 12.67 -8.38 -9.43
C GLN A 7 12.21 -7.50 -10.61
N LYS A 8 13.10 -6.64 -11.11
CA LYS A 8 12.81 -5.62 -12.12
C LYS A 8 12.22 -6.20 -13.43
N PHE A 9 12.52 -7.44 -13.78
CA PHE A 9 11.99 -8.02 -15.01
C PHE A 9 10.47 -8.20 -15.00
N TYR A 10 9.81 -8.28 -13.82
CA TYR A 10 8.35 -8.29 -13.70
C TYR A 10 7.71 -6.91 -13.77
N LEU A 11 8.50 -5.83 -13.67
CA LEU A 11 7.95 -4.48 -13.52
C LEU A 11 7.05 -4.07 -14.70
N ASN A 12 7.48 -4.38 -15.93
CA ASN A 12 6.68 -4.02 -17.10
C ASN A 12 5.32 -4.74 -17.10
N ASP A 13 5.29 -6.03 -16.79
CA ASP A 13 4.04 -6.80 -16.74
C ASP A 13 3.13 -6.30 -15.60
N ALA A 14 3.71 -6.01 -14.45
CA ALA A 14 2.99 -5.45 -13.31
C ALA A 14 2.35 -4.10 -13.65
N GLN A 15 3.10 -3.20 -14.29
CA GLN A 15 2.60 -1.90 -14.72
C GLN A 15 1.47 -2.04 -15.74
N GLN A 16 1.65 -2.87 -16.77
CA GLN A 16 0.63 -3.10 -17.80
C GLN A 16 -0.64 -3.71 -17.20
N ASN A 17 -0.51 -4.71 -16.35
CA ASN A 17 -1.64 -5.40 -15.76
C ASN A 17 -2.43 -4.50 -14.80
N LEU A 18 -1.77 -3.72 -13.95
CA LEU A 18 -2.47 -2.76 -13.08
C LEU A 18 -3.10 -1.63 -13.90
N ALA A 19 -2.42 -1.12 -14.91
CA ALA A 19 -2.94 -0.09 -15.80
C ALA A 19 -4.25 -0.53 -16.49
N VAL A 20 -4.24 -1.72 -17.09
CA VAL A 20 -5.43 -2.30 -17.73
C VAL A 20 -6.53 -2.59 -16.70
N MET A 21 -6.19 -3.06 -15.51
CA MET A 21 -7.15 -3.34 -14.44
C MET A 21 -7.91 -2.07 -14.02
N PHE A 22 -7.20 -0.98 -13.79
CA PHE A 22 -7.83 0.30 -13.40
C PHE A 22 -8.61 0.94 -14.54
N ASP A 23 -8.07 0.96 -15.77
CA ASP A 23 -8.82 1.45 -16.93
C ASP A 23 -10.13 0.68 -17.12
N TYR A 24 -10.08 -0.65 -17.05
CA TYR A 24 -11.26 -1.50 -17.20
C TYR A 24 -12.29 -1.24 -16.09
N ALA A 25 -11.87 -1.20 -14.84
CA ALA A 25 -12.79 -1.03 -13.72
C ALA A 25 -13.42 0.36 -13.68
N ILE A 26 -12.63 1.43 -13.88
CA ILE A 26 -13.11 2.80 -13.72
C ILE A 26 -13.80 3.28 -14.99
N ARG A 27 -13.14 3.15 -16.15
CA ARG A 27 -13.65 3.71 -17.39
C ARG A 27 -14.76 2.86 -18.03
N LEU A 28 -14.60 1.53 -18.03
CA LEU A 28 -15.57 0.63 -18.69
C LEU A 28 -16.68 0.17 -17.74
N LEU A 29 -16.33 -0.29 -16.54
CA LEU A 29 -17.33 -0.77 -15.58
C LEU A 29 -17.93 0.34 -14.70
N LYS A 30 -17.40 1.59 -14.79
CA LYS A 30 -17.90 2.79 -14.10
C LYS A 30 -17.81 2.74 -12.58
N TYR A 31 -16.86 1.98 -12.03
CA TYR A 31 -16.58 2.05 -10.62
C TYR A 31 -15.89 3.37 -10.27
N ASP A 32 -16.16 3.89 -9.07
CA ASP A 32 -15.34 4.94 -8.47
C ASP A 32 -13.92 4.40 -8.21
N GLY A 33 -12.90 5.20 -8.50
CA GLY A 33 -11.51 4.77 -8.42
C GLY A 33 -11.07 4.40 -7.01
N ASP A 34 -11.40 5.23 -6.02
CA ASP A 34 -11.02 5.01 -4.63
C ASP A 34 -11.75 3.78 -4.07
N GLN A 35 -13.04 3.62 -4.41
CA GLN A 35 -13.81 2.45 -4.02
C GLN A 35 -13.27 1.18 -4.66
N PHE A 36 -12.89 1.20 -5.94
CA PHE A 36 -12.29 0.03 -6.59
C PHE A 36 -10.92 -0.33 -6.00
N PHE A 37 -10.13 0.67 -5.62
CA PHE A 37 -8.86 0.44 -4.93
C PHE A 37 -9.05 -0.25 -3.57
N LEU A 38 -10.08 0.15 -2.81
CA LEU A 38 -10.46 -0.57 -1.59
C LEU A 38 -10.84 -2.02 -1.87
N TYR A 39 -11.64 -2.27 -2.92
CA TYR A 39 -11.99 -3.62 -3.34
C TYR A 39 -10.78 -4.45 -3.73
N PHE A 40 -9.82 -3.86 -4.46
CA PHE A 40 -8.56 -4.50 -4.80
C PHE A 40 -7.80 -4.96 -3.55
N ILE A 41 -7.70 -4.09 -2.54
CA ILE A 41 -7.04 -4.40 -1.26
C ILE A 41 -7.79 -5.51 -0.51
N GLN A 42 -9.11 -5.39 -0.36
CA GLN A 42 -9.94 -6.32 0.40
C GLN A 42 -10.06 -7.70 -0.24
N SER A 43 -9.95 -7.80 -1.55
CA SER A 43 -10.05 -9.05 -2.31
C SER A 43 -8.85 -9.98 -2.14
N GLU A 44 -7.80 -9.60 -1.42
CA GLU A 44 -6.50 -10.28 -1.32
C GLU A 44 -5.69 -10.29 -2.64
N VAL A 45 -6.25 -9.77 -3.74
CA VAL A 45 -5.52 -9.71 -5.03
C VAL A 45 -4.32 -8.78 -4.88
N ALA A 46 -4.49 -7.65 -4.19
CA ALA A 46 -3.40 -6.72 -3.89
C ALA A 46 -2.26 -7.40 -3.14
N GLN A 47 -2.57 -8.18 -2.10
CA GLN A 47 -1.58 -8.92 -1.32
C GLN A 47 -0.81 -9.93 -2.19
N LYS A 48 -1.49 -10.66 -3.07
CA LYS A 48 -0.82 -11.60 -3.99
C LYS A 48 0.08 -10.88 -4.99
N PHE A 49 -0.38 -9.73 -5.48
CA PHE A 49 0.36 -8.91 -6.43
C PHE A 49 1.63 -8.31 -5.79
N GLU A 50 1.52 -7.65 -4.64
CA GLU A 50 2.63 -7.01 -3.94
C GLU A 50 3.70 -7.99 -3.44
N HIS A 51 3.32 -9.28 -3.21
CA HIS A 51 4.26 -10.35 -2.86
C HIS A 51 4.82 -11.09 -4.09
N ALA A 52 4.74 -10.48 -5.26
CA ALA A 52 5.31 -11.04 -6.50
C ALA A 52 4.78 -12.42 -6.89
N ASN A 53 3.53 -12.74 -6.56
CA ASN A 53 2.97 -14.01 -7.00
C ASN A 53 2.88 -14.03 -8.54
N PRO A 54 3.60 -14.93 -9.24
CA PRO A 54 3.71 -14.90 -10.70
C PRO A 54 2.37 -14.94 -11.42
N LYS A 55 1.37 -15.65 -10.87
CA LYS A 55 0.03 -15.74 -11.43
C LYS A 55 -0.64 -14.36 -11.51
N TYR A 56 -0.44 -13.51 -10.48
CA TYR A 56 -1.11 -12.21 -10.38
C TYR A 56 -0.32 -11.08 -11.05
N ILE A 57 1.02 -11.17 -11.06
CA ILE A 57 1.87 -10.16 -11.69
C ILE A 57 1.91 -10.31 -13.22
N ALA A 58 2.09 -11.54 -13.72
CA ALA A 58 2.34 -11.79 -15.15
C ALA A 58 1.46 -12.88 -15.76
N GLY A 59 0.84 -13.73 -14.95
CA GLY A 59 0.05 -14.86 -15.43
C GLY A 59 -1.44 -14.56 -15.68
N MET A 60 -1.93 -13.39 -15.28
CA MET A 60 -3.27 -12.88 -15.54
C MET A 60 -3.18 -11.54 -16.24
N CYS A 61 -4.02 -11.27 -17.23
CA CYS A 61 -4.13 -9.93 -17.78
C CYS A 61 -4.91 -9.00 -16.83
N GLY A 62 -4.80 -7.67 -17.04
CA GLY A 62 -5.45 -6.71 -16.15
C GLY A 62 -6.96 -6.82 -16.08
N ILE A 63 -7.62 -7.26 -17.17
CA ILE A 63 -9.06 -7.52 -17.19
C ILE A 63 -9.41 -8.69 -16.27
N GLU A 64 -8.66 -9.79 -16.36
CA GLU A 64 -8.83 -10.95 -15.48
C GLU A 64 -8.57 -10.60 -14.01
N LEU A 65 -7.60 -9.71 -13.75
CA LEU A 65 -7.36 -9.20 -12.40
C LEU A 65 -8.57 -8.42 -11.88
N ALA A 66 -9.15 -7.52 -12.68
CA ALA A 66 -10.36 -6.77 -12.29
C ALA A 66 -11.55 -7.70 -12.03
N GLN A 67 -11.78 -8.68 -12.90
CA GLN A 67 -12.81 -9.69 -12.73
C GLN A 67 -12.61 -10.51 -11.45
N ASN A 68 -11.35 -10.88 -11.16
CA ASN A 68 -11.00 -11.63 -9.95
C ASN A 68 -11.28 -10.80 -8.68
N VAL A 69 -10.89 -9.51 -8.68
CA VAL A 69 -11.21 -8.58 -7.59
C VAL A 69 -12.72 -8.55 -7.35
N LEU A 70 -13.49 -8.23 -8.38
CA LEU A 70 -14.93 -8.04 -8.28
C LEU A 70 -15.67 -9.32 -7.87
N THR A 71 -15.24 -10.47 -8.40
CA THR A 71 -15.82 -11.77 -8.02
C THR A 71 -15.57 -12.07 -6.54
N LYS A 72 -14.36 -11.82 -6.04
CA LYS A 72 -14.00 -12.10 -4.63
C LYS A 72 -14.76 -11.25 -3.63
N ILE A 73 -15.10 -10.01 -3.98
CA ILE A 73 -15.92 -9.14 -3.12
C ILE A 73 -17.42 -9.37 -3.29
N GLY A 74 -17.83 -10.36 -4.11
CA GLY A 74 -19.24 -10.68 -4.35
C GLY A 74 -19.95 -9.71 -5.30
N ALA A 75 -19.22 -8.83 -6.00
CA ALA A 75 -19.79 -8.02 -7.08
C ALA A 75 -19.91 -8.87 -8.35
N ALA A 76 -21.02 -8.71 -9.06
CA ALA A 76 -21.30 -9.42 -10.31
C ALA A 76 -21.65 -8.42 -11.44
N PRO A 77 -20.71 -7.58 -11.87
CA PRO A 77 -20.97 -6.68 -12.99
C PRO A 77 -21.13 -7.49 -14.28
N LYS A 78 -21.80 -6.90 -15.27
CA LYS A 78 -21.78 -7.44 -16.63
C LYS A 78 -20.42 -7.16 -17.23
N PHE A 79 -19.58 -8.18 -17.34
CA PHE A 79 -18.30 -8.08 -18.01
C PHE A 79 -18.52 -7.92 -19.52
N GLN A 80 -17.64 -7.13 -20.15
CA GLN A 80 -17.65 -6.96 -21.61
C GLN A 80 -16.84 -8.09 -22.25
N ASP A 81 -17.34 -8.64 -23.35
CA ASP A 81 -16.67 -9.75 -24.04
C ASP A 81 -15.37 -9.30 -24.73
N GLU A 82 -15.36 -8.07 -25.31
CA GLU A 82 -14.20 -7.49 -26.00
C GLU A 82 -13.99 -6.03 -25.54
N PRO A 83 -13.43 -5.82 -24.33
CA PRO A 83 -13.24 -4.47 -23.82
C PRO A 83 -12.10 -3.74 -24.55
N LYS A 84 -12.38 -2.54 -25.05
CA LYS A 84 -11.38 -1.66 -25.64
C LYS A 84 -10.68 -0.86 -24.55
N ILE A 85 -9.42 -1.16 -24.28
CA ILE A 85 -8.58 -0.43 -23.35
C ILE A 85 -8.07 0.87 -23.98
N GLU A 86 -8.03 1.95 -23.21
CA GLU A 86 -7.53 3.24 -23.64
C GLU A 86 -6.34 3.68 -22.78
N LEU A 87 -5.32 4.25 -23.42
CA LEU A 87 -4.12 4.75 -22.73
C LEU A 87 -4.37 6.14 -22.13
N GLY A 88 -5.47 6.28 -21.38
CA GLY A 88 -5.89 7.52 -20.75
C GLY A 88 -5.41 7.64 -19.29
N LYS A 89 -6.05 8.55 -18.56
CA LYS A 89 -5.67 8.85 -17.16
C LYS A 89 -5.89 7.67 -16.22
N GLU A 90 -6.89 6.83 -16.46
CA GLU A 90 -7.17 5.65 -15.66
C GLU A 90 -6.13 4.54 -15.89
N PHE A 91 -5.64 4.42 -17.12
CA PHE A 91 -4.52 3.55 -17.47
C PHE A 91 -3.24 4.04 -16.78
N TRP A 92 -2.93 5.33 -16.90
CA TRP A 92 -1.76 5.94 -16.27
C TRP A 92 -1.79 5.77 -14.75
N LEU A 93 -2.96 5.93 -14.11
CA LEU A 93 -3.15 5.68 -12.68
C LEU A 93 -2.62 4.31 -12.26
N GLY A 94 -3.09 3.24 -12.89
CA GLY A 94 -2.64 1.89 -12.57
C GLY A 94 -1.16 1.67 -12.85
N TRP A 95 -0.67 2.26 -13.94
CA TRP A 95 0.74 2.18 -14.35
C TRP A 95 1.69 2.80 -13.31
N VAL A 96 1.42 4.01 -12.85
CA VAL A 96 2.25 4.68 -11.83
C VAL A 96 2.09 4.05 -10.45
N LEU A 97 0.91 3.54 -10.12
CA LEU A 97 0.65 2.88 -8.84
C LEU A 97 1.46 1.58 -8.73
N ALA A 98 1.53 0.78 -9.81
CA ALA A 98 2.37 -0.41 -9.87
C ALA A 98 3.86 -0.07 -9.75
N TYR A 99 4.30 0.97 -10.48
CA TYR A 99 5.68 1.44 -10.38
C TYR A 99 6.04 1.87 -8.96
N TYR A 100 5.18 2.68 -8.34
CA TYR A 100 5.46 3.20 -7.01
C TYR A 100 5.45 2.09 -5.94
N GLN A 101 4.54 1.15 -6.04
CA GLN A 101 4.53 -0.02 -5.17
C GLN A 101 5.82 -0.82 -5.30
N TRP A 102 6.27 -1.09 -6.53
CA TRP A 102 7.54 -1.77 -6.79
C TRP A 102 8.74 -1.00 -6.25
N TYR A 103 8.79 0.33 -6.50
CA TYR A 103 9.87 1.21 -6.09
C TYR A 103 9.99 1.32 -4.56
N SER A 104 8.88 1.53 -3.88
CA SER A 104 8.85 1.78 -2.44
C SER A 104 8.84 0.50 -1.60
N GLY A 105 8.42 -0.64 -2.16
CA GLY A 105 8.18 -1.87 -1.41
C GLY A 105 7.00 -1.81 -0.44
N LEU A 106 6.23 -0.71 -0.43
CA LEU A 106 5.07 -0.55 0.43
C LEU A 106 3.92 -1.43 -0.02
N LYS A 107 3.06 -1.83 0.91
CA LYS A 107 1.80 -2.51 0.60
C LYS A 107 0.81 -1.52 0.02
N PHE A 108 -0.11 -1.99 -0.84
CA PHE A 108 -1.21 -1.15 -1.32
C PHE A 108 -2.09 -0.62 -0.18
N SER A 109 -2.24 -1.40 0.90
CA SER A 109 -2.93 -0.94 2.11
C SER A 109 -2.22 0.23 2.80
N ASP A 110 -0.88 0.27 2.78
CA ASP A 110 -0.11 1.38 3.31
C ASP A 110 -0.27 2.64 2.43
N LEU A 111 -0.26 2.46 1.10
CA LEU A 111 -0.50 3.56 0.16
C LEU A 111 -1.86 4.20 0.40
N GLN A 112 -2.90 3.37 0.57
CA GLN A 112 -4.25 3.83 0.87
C GLN A 112 -4.32 4.51 2.25
N GLU A 113 -3.70 3.94 3.28
CA GLU A 113 -3.68 4.49 4.63
C GLU A 113 -3.04 5.88 4.69
N TYR A 114 -1.97 6.08 3.91
CA TYR A 114 -1.25 7.36 3.85
C TYR A 114 -1.68 8.26 2.69
N GLY A 115 -2.88 8.03 2.13
CA GLY A 115 -3.55 8.94 1.23
C GLY A 115 -3.05 8.94 -0.22
N LEU A 116 -2.21 7.99 -0.62
CA LEU A 116 -1.86 7.80 -2.04
C LEU A 116 -2.95 6.94 -2.71
N VAL A 117 -4.11 7.55 -2.89
CA VAL A 117 -5.32 6.93 -3.45
C VAL A 117 -5.57 7.37 -4.89
N PRO A 118 -6.40 6.64 -5.67
CA PRO A 118 -6.70 6.97 -7.06
C PRO A 118 -7.09 8.41 -7.33
N SER A 119 -7.98 9.01 -6.53
CA SER A 119 -8.40 10.40 -6.69
C SER A 119 -7.23 11.38 -6.53
N GLU A 120 -6.34 11.15 -5.56
CA GLU A 120 -5.15 11.96 -5.33
C GLU A 120 -4.12 11.82 -6.49
N ILE A 121 -3.92 10.60 -7.00
CA ILE A 121 -3.05 10.34 -8.14
C ILE A 121 -3.61 11.01 -9.40
N LEU A 122 -4.90 10.85 -9.69
CA LEU A 122 -5.56 11.43 -10.86
C LEU A 122 -5.57 12.96 -10.84
N SER A 123 -5.62 13.59 -9.65
CA SER A 123 -5.50 15.06 -9.52
C SER A 123 -4.14 15.58 -10.04
N ARG A 124 -3.16 14.72 -10.17
CA ARG A 124 -1.80 15.01 -10.64
C ARG A 124 -1.49 14.41 -12.01
N TYR A 125 -2.52 14.15 -12.81
CA TYR A 125 -2.37 13.51 -14.13
C TYR A 125 -1.39 14.24 -15.05
N ILE A 126 -1.18 15.53 -14.87
CA ILE A 126 -0.18 16.30 -15.62
C ILE A 126 1.24 15.70 -15.51
N LEU A 127 1.53 14.93 -14.47
CA LEU A 127 2.82 14.25 -14.30
C LEU A 127 3.05 13.12 -15.31
N HIS A 128 2.04 12.74 -16.12
CA HIS A 128 2.23 11.76 -17.20
C HIS A 128 3.18 12.24 -18.30
N GLU A 129 3.38 13.56 -18.42
CA GLU A 129 4.32 14.19 -19.35
C GLU A 129 5.75 14.28 -18.80
N ALA A 130 5.94 13.98 -17.52
CA ALA A 130 7.22 14.11 -16.85
C ALA A 130 7.90 12.74 -16.64
N ASP A 131 9.20 12.78 -16.30
CA ASP A 131 9.90 11.58 -15.84
C ASP A 131 9.22 11.00 -14.59
N ILE A 132 9.19 9.67 -14.49
CA ILE A 132 8.52 8.95 -13.40
C ILE A 132 9.06 9.31 -12.02
N SER A 133 10.32 9.75 -11.91
CA SER A 133 10.91 10.22 -10.65
C SER A 133 10.15 11.41 -10.05
N LYS A 134 9.53 12.26 -10.90
CA LYS A 134 8.69 13.35 -10.42
C LYS A 134 7.45 12.84 -9.69
N PHE A 135 6.83 11.80 -10.22
CA PHE A 135 5.71 11.15 -9.54
C PHE A 135 6.17 10.52 -8.21
N VAL A 136 7.30 9.82 -8.20
CA VAL A 136 7.88 9.22 -6.98
C VAL A 136 8.11 10.30 -5.92
N SER A 137 8.74 11.41 -6.28
CA SER A 137 9.00 12.52 -5.35
C SER A 137 7.71 13.11 -4.76
N VAL A 138 6.67 13.27 -5.57
CA VAL A 138 5.36 13.74 -5.11
C VAL A 138 4.69 12.70 -4.19
N ALA A 139 4.69 11.43 -4.56
CA ALA A 139 4.12 10.35 -3.77
C ALA A 139 4.80 10.23 -2.39
N ASN A 140 6.16 10.31 -2.36
CA ASN A 140 6.91 10.31 -1.11
C ASN A 140 6.49 11.46 -0.19
N LYS A 141 6.32 12.68 -0.72
CA LYS A 141 5.87 13.85 0.06
C LYS A 141 4.48 13.64 0.66
N ILE A 142 3.53 13.09 -0.10
CA ILE A 142 2.18 12.80 0.38
C ILE A 142 2.22 11.81 1.53
N ILE A 143 2.92 10.68 1.34
CA ILE A 143 3.01 9.61 2.33
C ILE A 143 3.71 10.10 3.61
N LEU A 144 4.84 10.81 3.50
CA LEU A 144 5.58 11.31 4.65
C LEU A 144 4.79 12.35 5.44
N ALA A 145 4.07 13.27 4.76
CA ALA A 145 3.23 14.27 5.41
C ALA A 145 2.08 13.61 6.19
N ASN A 146 1.40 12.64 5.58
CA ASN A 146 0.29 11.94 6.21
C ASN A 146 0.76 10.99 7.31
N LYS A 147 1.93 10.34 7.14
CA LYS A 147 2.57 9.56 8.21
C LYS A 147 2.86 10.43 9.43
N ALA A 148 3.43 11.62 9.23
CA ALA A 148 3.76 12.54 10.32
C ALA A 148 2.50 13.01 11.08
N ALA A 149 1.39 13.23 10.38
CA ALA A 149 0.11 13.64 10.96
C ALA A 149 -0.67 12.49 11.63
N SER A 150 -0.33 11.24 11.33
CA SER A 150 -1.05 10.06 11.83
C SER A 150 -0.44 9.53 13.13
N PRO A 151 -1.21 8.87 14.01
CA PRO A 151 -0.66 8.08 15.11
C PRO A 151 0.30 7.00 14.61
N THR A 152 1.29 6.64 15.42
CA THR A 152 2.19 5.53 15.10
C THR A 152 1.45 4.19 15.00
N ARG A 153 2.00 3.23 14.25
CA ARG A 153 1.43 1.88 14.13
C ARG A 153 1.30 1.22 15.50
N LEU A 154 2.34 1.34 16.34
CA LEU A 154 2.29 0.87 17.73
C LEU A 154 1.10 1.45 18.47
N GLN A 155 0.88 2.77 18.40
CA GLN A 155 -0.24 3.44 19.07
C GLN A 155 -1.60 3.00 18.54
N LYS A 156 -1.74 2.83 17.22
CA LYS A 156 -2.99 2.36 16.57
C LYS A 156 -3.37 0.98 17.08
N ILE A 157 -2.42 0.01 17.05
CA ILE A 157 -2.68 -1.37 17.47
C ILE A 157 -2.95 -1.42 18.96
N ARG A 158 -2.18 -0.71 19.79
CA ARG A 158 -2.44 -0.64 21.23
C ARG A 158 -3.86 -0.16 21.54
N LYS A 159 -4.27 0.96 20.89
CA LYS A 159 -5.63 1.50 21.09
C LYS A 159 -6.71 0.56 20.58
N ALA A 160 -6.50 -0.12 19.44
CA ALA A 160 -7.42 -1.12 18.92
C ALA A 160 -7.59 -2.33 19.86
N ARG A 161 -6.55 -2.64 20.66
CA ARG A 161 -6.63 -3.66 21.73
C ARG A 161 -7.21 -3.13 23.06
N GLY A 162 -7.58 -1.85 23.13
CA GLY A 162 -8.13 -1.23 24.32
C GLY A 162 -7.11 -1.01 25.46
N LEU A 163 -5.81 -1.10 25.17
CA LEU A 163 -4.76 -1.00 26.19
C LEU A 163 -4.31 0.45 26.39
N THR A 164 -4.06 0.81 27.64
CA THR A 164 -3.29 2.00 28.00
C THR A 164 -1.79 1.76 27.78
N GLN A 165 -0.99 2.81 27.71
CA GLN A 165 0.47 2.68 27.62
C GLN A 165 1.07 1.94 28.84
N LYS A 166 0.48 2.15 30.03
CA LYS A 166 0.90 1.48 31.26
C LYS A 166 0.63 -0.03 31.20
N GLU A 167 -0.57 -0.43 30.81
CA GLU A 167 -0.92 -1.85 30.65
C GLU A 167 -0.05 -2.52 29.59
N LEU A 168 0.23 -1.86 28.45
CA LEU A 168 1.17 -2.39 27.46
C LEU A 168 2.58 -2.55 28.05
N SER A 169 3.04 -1.62 28.89
CA SER A 169 4.32 -1.71 29.58
C SER A 169 4.37 -2.93 30.52
N GLU A 170 3.32 -3.15 31.30
CA GLU A 170 3.21 -4.28 32.23
C GLU A 170 3.16 -5.63 31.47
N LEU A 171 2.42 -5.71 30.38
CA LEU A 171 2.29 -6.93 29.56
C LEU A 171 3.55 -7.27 28.77
N SER A 172 4.22 -6.26 28.22
CA SER A 172 5.39 -6.47 27.38
C SER A 172 6.72 -6.51 28.12
N GLY A 173 6.76 -5.96 29.35
CA GLY A 173 8.01 -5.74 30.08
C GLY A 173 8.87 -4.60 29.51
N VAL A 174 8.40 -3.89 28.49
CA VAL A 174 9.06 -2.69 27.94
C VAL A 174 8.68 -1.49 28.81
N SER A 175 9.64 -0.67 29.20
CA SER A 175 9.37 0.44 30.10
C SER A 175 8.34 1.42 29.50
N LEU A 176 7.47 1.96 30.36
CA LEU A 176 6.46 2.96 29.96
C LEU A 176 7.11 4.15 29.21
N ARG A 177 8.28 4.59 29.66
CA ARG A 177 9.01 5.69 29.01
C ARG A 177 9.39 5.36 27.57
N MET A 178 9.85 4.12 27.30
CA MET A 178 10.20 3.70 25.94
C MET A 178 8.98 3.64 25.04
N ILE A 179 7.84 3.12 25.52
CA ILE A 179 6.58 3.11 24.76
C ILE A 179 6.14 4.52 24.41
N GLN A 180 6.23 5.46 25.35
CA GLN A 180 5.92 6.87 25.10
C GLN A 180 6.81 7.48 24.01
N LEU A 181 8.13 7.22 24.07
CA LEU A 181 9.09 7.73 23.10
C LEU A 181 8.81 7.17 21.66
N TYR A 182 8.47 5.87 21.55
CA TYR A 182 8.08 5.28 20.27
C TYR A 182 6.77 5.88 19.74
N GLU A 183 5.73 6.01 20.57
CA GLU A 183 4.45 6.56 20.14
C GLU A 183 4.51 8.07 19.79
N GLN A 184 5.48 8.80 20.35
CA GLN A 184 5.76 10.19 20.04
C GLN A 184 6.79 10.38 18.90
N ARG A 185 7.28 9.29 18.29
CA ARG A 185 8.36 9.30 17.28
C ARG A 185 9.64 10.00 17.74
N GLN A 186 9.86 10.09 19.05
CA GLN A 186 11.12 10.60 19.62
C GLN A 186 12.23 9.56 19.59
N ASN A 187 11.84 8.27 19.62
CA ASN A 187 12.72 7.14 19.30
C ASN A 187 12.12 6.37 18.13
N ASP A 188 12.99 5.95 17.23
CA ASP A 188 12.58 5.13 16.09
C ASP A 188 12.39 3.67 16.54
N ILE A 189 11.17 3.17 16.42
CA ILE A 189 10.84 1.78 16.76
C ILE A 189 11.56 0.78 15.83
N ASN A 190 11.87 1.16 14.60
CA ASN A 190 12.57 0.31 13.64
C ASN A 190 14.02 0.04 14.06
N GLN A 191 14.60 0.91 14.91
CA GLN A 191 15.92 0.75 15.50
C GLN A 191 15.90 0.04 16.86
N ALA A 192 14.72 -0.36 17.34
CA ALA A 192 14.61 -1.08 18.61
C ALA A 192 15.20 -2.50 18.49
N SER A 193 15.69 -3.03 19.62
CA SER A 193 16.18 -4.42 19.62
C SER A 193 15.08 -5.39 19.20
N GLY A 194 15.45 -6.48 18.50
CA GLY A 194 14.51 -7.55 18.14
C GLY A 194 13.77 -8.11 19.36
N GLN A 195 14.39 -8.10 20.54
CA GLN A 195 13.75 -8.51 21.78
C GLN A 195 12.63 -7.54 22.18
N THR A 196 12.86 -6.24 22.11
CA THR A 196 11.84 -5.20 22.39
C THR A 196 10.67 -5.30 21.43
N ILE A 197 10.95 -5.38 20.12
CA ILE A 197 9.91 -5.48 19.08
C ILE A 197 9.06 -6.75 19.31
N ASN A 198 9.71 -7.89 19.54
CA ASN A 198 9.01 -9.16 19.79
C ASN A 198 8.16 -9.12 21.07
N ALA A 199 8.66 -8.50 22.14
CA ALA A 199 7.90 -8.35 23.38
C ALA A 199 6.62 -7.51 23.19
N LEU A 200 6.72 -6.38 22.47
CA LEU A 200 5.57 -5.53 22.13
C LEU A 200 4.58 -6.28 21.22
N ALA A 201 5.07 -6.95 20.17
CA ALA A 201 4.22 -7.69 19.24
C ALA A 201 3.44 -8.82 19.92
N ARG A 202 4.09 -9.56 20.83
CA ARG A 202 3.44 -10.61 21.63
C ARG A 202 2.37 -10.04 22.55
N ALA A 203 2.66 -8.95 23.27
CA ALA A 203 1.70 -8.29 24.16
C ALA A 203 0.48 -7.75 23.40
N LEU A 204 0.68 -7.34 22.15
CA LEU A 204 -0.37 -6.84 21.27
C LEU A 204 -1.05 -7.92 20.43
N CYS A 205 -0.62 -9.19 20.51
CA CYS A 205 -1.10 -10.31 19.70
C CYS A 205 -1.08 -9.97 18.18
N CYS A 206 0.04 -9.44 17.69
CA CYS A 206 0.24 -9.08 16.29
C CYS A 206 1.63 -9.51 15.78
N ASN A 207 1.87 -9.42 14.50
CA ASN A 207 3.20 -9.64 13.95
C ASN A 207 4.11 -8.44 14.21
N PHE A 208 5.41 -8.68 14.36
CA PHE A 208 6.38 -7.63 14.66
C PHE A 208 6.42 -6.52 13.60
N TYR A 209 6.27 -6.87 12.32
CA TYR A 209 6.27 -5.89 11.22
C TYR A 209 5.00 -4.99 11.20
N GLU A 210 3.93 -5.38 11.91
CA GLU A 210 2.72 -4.54 11.98
C GLU A 210 2.91 -3.33 12.91
N ILE A 211 3.82 -3.40 13.87
CA ILE A 211 4.16 -2.28 14.76
C ILE A 211 5.33 -1.42 14.25
N MET A 212 6.10 -1.92 13.25
CA MET A 212 7.18 -1.15 12.63
C MET A 212 6.62 -0.04 11.74
N GLU A 213 7.30 1.10 11.74
CA GLU A 213 6.93 2.23 10.87
C GLU A 213 7.43 2.00 9.44
N ILE A 214 6.70 2.52 8.45
CA ILE A 214 7.17 2.51 7.06
C ILE A 214 8.43 3.40 6.93
N GLU A 215 9.34 2.98 6.09
CA GLU A 215 10.53 3.76 5.68
C GLU A 215 10.46 4.00 4.19
N LEU A 216 10.77 5.22 3.77
CA LEU A 216 10.96 5.57 2.37
C LEU A 216 12.42 5.99 2.21
N GLU A 217 13.08 5.48 1.18
CA GLU A 217 14.42 5.96 0.86
C GLU A 217 14.33 7.42 0.39
N GLU A 218 15.14 8.29 0.98
CA GLU A 218 15.34 9.64 0.46
C GLU A 218 16.14 9.53 -0.84
N GLU A 219 15.64 10.12 -1.92
CA GLU A 219 16.41 10.29 -3.14
C GLU A 219 17.66 11.12 -2.80
N LYS A 220 18.86 10.50 -2.95
CA LYS A 220 20.14 11.18 -2.83
C LYS A 220 20.46 11.96 -4.10
#